data_1f0e9e310f208306b4bb19eebcc5e22c
#
_entry.id   1f0e9e310f208306b4bb19eebcc5e22c
#
_cell.length_a   1.000
_cell.length_b   1.000
_cell.length_c   1.000
_cell.angle_alpha   90.00
_cell.angle_beta   90.00
_cell.angle_gamma   90.00
#
_symmetry.space_group_name_H-M   'P 1'
#
loop_
_entity.id
_entity.type
_entity.pdbx_description
1 polymer ?
#
loop_
_entity_poly.entity_id
_entity_poly.type
_entity_poly.pdbx_seq_one_letter_code
_entity_poly.pdbx_strand_id
1 'polypeptide(L)'
;MNKLTDEFVLHGRDIEYDYYYTSHRRNEILETIYNAYNKLNIEPFKFVVLNEKSLKAYVTNKKDKKSNPTFTRMKTDHLSSLEDFLKQRIKPKGEINHNGVVGPQFDSDTVYSRHKTVKKVKLEDFKILKVIGRGSFGKVCLVEYLPTHETYAMKSLKKDILIEQEQIENTLLEKKILQTIDYPLLCCLVFCFQTEERIYFVMPFLSGGELFQHLRKFRTFSEEKVRFYGAQIALALEYLHKKGIIYRDLKPENILMDDQGYLKLADFGMAKKLGENEKAMSFCGTPEYLAPEIITMEGHDRMADWWSFGILLYEMLCGLPPFYMENVDKMYDMIKNSQVKFPKRINLSDNAKDIIQKLLEKNPKKRLGYKNGIEEIKKHPFFDKIDFKAVEERKVKAPFIPEVESDTDVQNFDEEFTNEEVGMSYIPKKNMEMIKKNQGMFKDFSN
;
A
#
# COMPACT_ATOMS: atom_id res chain seq x y z
N MET A 1 -5.81 -16.69 31.85
CA MET A 1 -6.29 -16.57 30.50
C MET A 1 -7.77 -16.20 30.53
N ASN A 2 -8.28 -15.01 30.72
CA ASN A 2 -9.71 -14.72 30.56
C ASN A 2 -10.17 -13.37 31.12
N LYS A 3 -9.25 -12.43 31.43
CA LYS A 3 -9.68 -11.10 31.92
C LYS A 3 -9.33 -9.95 30.99
N LEU A 4 -8.54 -10.21 29.94
CA LEU A 4 -8.10 -9.17 28.98
C LEU A 4 -8.97 -9.09 27.72
N THR A 5 -9.82 -10.10 27.50
CA THR A 5 -10.62 -10.22 26.27
C THR A 5 -11.79 -9.24 26.16
N ASP A 6 -11.97 -8.38 27.16
CA ASP A 6 -13.11 -7.49 27.27
C ASP A 6 -12.76 -6.00 27.35
N GLU A 7 -11.51 -5.64 27.07
CA GLU A 7 -11.05 -4.25 27.12
C GLU A 7 -10.80 -3.67 25.72
N PHE A 8 -11.34 -2.48 25.46
CA PHE A 8 -11.09 -1.69 24.25
C PHE A 8 -10.53 -0.34 24.64
N VAL A 9 -9.50 0.09 23.94
CA VAL A 9 -8.83 1.34 24.22
C VAL A 9 -8.90 2.25 23.00
N LEU A 10 -9.52 3.42 23.15
CA LEU A 10 -9.53 4.48 22.15
C LEU A 10 -8.46 5.50 22.48
N HIS A 11 -7.55 5.74 21.55
CA HIS A 11 -6.44 6.65 21.69
C HIS A 11 -6.48 7.77 20.66
N GLY A 12 -6.61 9.01 21.11
CA GLY A 12 -6.45 10.19 20.28
C GLY A 12 -7.38 10.20 19.06
N ARG A 13 -6.86 10.58 17.90
CA ARG A 13 -7.57 10.52 16.61
C ARG A 13 -7.48 9.15 15.96
N ASP A 14 -6.56 8.30 16.43
CA ASP A 14 -6.37 6.95 15.95
C ASP A 14 -7.03 6.00 16.92
N ILE A 15 -7.91 5.16 16.39
CA ILE A 15 -8.61 4.14 17.14
C ILE A 15 -7.90 2.84 16.84
N GLU A 16 -7.14 2.35 17.81
CA GLU A 16 -6.62 0.98 17.78
C GLU A 16 -7.63 0.06 18.44
N TYR A 17 -8.12 -0.89 17.65
CA TYR A 17 -8.94 -1.98 18.14
C TYR A 17 -8.04 -3.16 18.47
N ASP A 18 -7.87 -3.47 19.75
CA ASP A 18 -7.42 -4.78 20.15
C ASP A 18 -8.66 -5.69 20.24
N TYR A 19 -8.97 -6.30 19.11
CA TYR A 19 -10.12 -7.18 18.96
C TYR A 19 -9.78 -8.58 19.41
N TYR A 20 -10.14 -8.92 20.64
CA TYR A 20 -10.06 -10.32 21.10
C TYR A 20 -11.40 -11.02 21.13
N TYR A 21 -12.53 -10.30 20.97
CA TYR A 21 -13.85 -10.94 20.99
C TYR A 21 -14.94 -10.10 20.33
N THR A 22 -15.79 -10.75 19.55
CA THR A 22 -16.90 -10.13 18.82
C THR A 22 -18.25 -10.49 19.47
N SER A 23 -18.73 -9.75 20.46
CA SER A 23 -20.17 -9.75 20.73
C SER A 23 -20.85 -8.62 19.93
N HIS A 24 -21.99 -8.90 19.34
CA HIS A 24 -22.74 -7.93 18.51
C HIS A 24 -23.02 -6.62 19.25
N ARG A 25 -23.42 -6.72 20.53
CA ARG A 25 -23.73 -5.58 21.40
C ARG A 25 -22.50 -4.71 21.73
N ARG A 26 -21.33 -5.30 21.78
CA ARG A 26 -20.07 -4.60 22.04
C ARG A 26 -19.65 -3.78 20.81
N ASN A 27 -19.85 -4.33 19.63
CA ASN A 27 -19.58 -3.63 18.37
C ASN A 27 -20.49 -2.40 18.21
N GLU A 28 -21.77 -2.49 18.57
CA GLU A 28 -22.69 -1.34 18.57
C GLU A 28 -22.22 -0.23 19.51
N ILE A 29 -21.75 -0.57 20.71
CA ILE A 29 -21.23 0.41 21.69
C ILE A 29 -19.97 1.08 21.14
N LEU A 30 -19.03 0.31 20.59
CA LEU A 30 -17.79 0.84 20.01
C LEU A 30 -18.07 1.73 18.79
N GLU A 31 -18.99 1.31 17.92
CA GLU A 31 -19.40 2.09 16.76
C GLU A 31 -20.06 3.41 17.18
N THR A 32 -20.88 3.39 18.23
CA THR A 32 -21.48 4.60 18.79
C THR A 32 -20.42 5.55 19.35
N ILE A 33 -19.45 5.03 20.10
CA ILE A 33 -18.32 5.81 20.65
C ILE A 33 -17.46 6.37 19.54
N TYR A 34 -17.13 5.57 18.52
CA TYR A 34 -16.37 5.97 17.36
C TYR A 34 -17.04 7.07 16.55
N ASN A 35 -18.34 6.90 16.29
CA ASN A 35 -19.13 7.88 15.56
C ASN A 35 -19.26 9.20 16.33
N ALA A 36 -19.44 9.14 17.65
CA ALA A 36 -19.45 10.32 18.52
C ALA A 36 -18.11 11.04 18.50
N TYR A 37 -16.99 10.30 18.59
CA TYR A 37 -15.64 10.82 18.55
C TYR A 37 -15.34 11.55 17.23
N ASN A 38 -15.65 10.91 16.09
CA ASN A 38 -15.42 11.50 14.77
C ASN A 38 -16.32 12.71 14.46
N LYS A 39 -17.59 12.68 14.90
CA LYS A 39 -18.52 13.79 14.71
C LYS A 39 -18.14 15.04 15.49
N LEU A 40 -17.51 14.86 16.63
CA LEU A 40 -17.33 15.94 17.60
C LEU A 40 -15.93 16.54 17.62
N ASN A 41 -14.99 15.99 16.82
CA ASN A 41 -13.59 16.44 16.70
C ASN A 41 -12.92 16.77 18.07
N ILE A 42 -13.02 15.82 19.01
CA ILE A 42 -12.73 16.00 20.42
C ILE A 42 -11.23 15.85 20.71
N GLU A 43 -10.76 16.57 21.73
CA GLU A 43 -9.44 16.35 22.35
C GLU A 43 -9.28 14.88 22.82
N PRO A 44 -8.09 14.29 22.79
CA PRO A 44 -7.88 12.88 23.07
C PRO A 44 -8.33 12.45 24.45
N PHE A 45 -9.22 11.47 24.51
CA PHE A 45 -9.65 10.81 25.73
C PHE A 45 -9.54 9.28 25.57
N LYS A 46 -9.48 8.61 26.69
CA LYS A 46 -9.37 7.15 26.73
C LYS A 46 -10.64 6.53 27.29
N PHE A 47 -11.28 5.64 26.55
CA PHE A 47 -12.39 4.81 27.00
C PHE A 47 -11.92 3.37 27.20
N VAL A 48 -12.35 2.75 28.30
CA VAL A 48 -12.12 1.33 28.57
C VAL A 48 -13.46 0.66 28.78
N VAL A 49 -13.84 -0.24 27.90
CA VAL A 49 -15.03 -1.09 28.04
C VAL A 49 -14.60 -2.39 28.70
N LEU A 50 -15.10 -2.67 29.89
CA LEU A 50 -14.62 -3.80 30.70
C LEU A 50 -15.44 -5.09 30.52
N ASN A 51 -16.75 -5.01 30.25
CA ASN A 51 -17.60 -6.16 29.94
C ASN A 51 -18.97 -5.72 29.43
N GLU A 52 -19.82 -6.67 29.01
CA GLU A 52 -21.18 -6.40 28.50
C GLU A 52 -22.13 -5.76 29.52
N LYS A 53 -21.84 -5.87 30.80
CA LYS A 53 -22.71 -5.40 31.92
C LYS A 53 -22.22 -4.08 32.52
N SER A 54 -21.02 -3.63 32.23
CA SER A 54 -20.50 -2.38 32.80
C SER A 54 -19.57 -1.65 31.82
N LEU A 55 -19.94 -0.43 31.46
CA LEU A 55 -19.10 0.51 30.76
C LEU A 55 -18.39 1.40 31.80
N LYS A 56 -17.06 1.39 31.82
CA LYS A 56 -16.28 2.34 32.59
C LYS A 56 -15.61 3.29 31.61
N ALA A 57 -16.06 4.54 31.58
CA ALA A 57 -15.42 5.59 30.82
C ALA A 57 -14.36 6.28 31.70
N TYR A 58 -13.13 6.24 31.27
CA TYR A 58 -12.02 6.95 31.90
C TYR A 58 -11.64 8.11 31.01
N VAL A 59 -11.93 9.34 31.47
CA VAL A 59 -11.54 10.56 30.77
C VAL A 59 -10.24 11.05 31.37
N THR A 60 -9.13 10.95 30.62
CA THR A 60 -7.85 11.51 31.06
C THR A 60 -7.66 12.89 30.41
N ASN A 61 -7.60 13.93 31.22
CA ASN A 61 -7.25 15.26 30.76
C ASN A 61 -5.73 15.40 30.65
N LYS A 62 -5.20 15.56 29.43
CA LYS A 62 -3.74 15.65 29.18
C LYS A 62 -3.09 16.91 29.79
N LYS A 63 -3.87 17.90 30.24
CA LYS A 63 -3.33 19.16 30.77
C LYS A 63 -2.82 19.07 32.20
N ASP A 64 -3.22 18.06 32.96
CA ASP A 64 -2.78 17.92 34.37
C ASP A 64 -1.91 16.68 34.56
N LYS A 65 -0.60 16.86 34.40
CA LYS A 65 0.40 15.81 34.72
C LYS A 65 0.51 15.47 36.22
N LYS A 66 -0.28 16.09 37.11
CA LYS A 66 -0.20 15.95 38.58
C LYS A 66 -1.49 15.53 39.28
N SER A 67 -2.62 15.36 38.58
CA SER A 67 -3.84 14.92 39.21
C SER A 67 -4.16 13.46 38.81
N ASN A 68 -4.58 12.66 39.82
CA ASN A 68 -5.12 11.33 39.56
C ASN A 68 -6.29 11.41 38.55
N PRO A 69 -6.37 10.52 37.56
CA PRO A 69 -7.45 10.55 36.59
C PRO A 69 -8.81 10.37 37.30
N THR A 70 -9.74 11.26 37.03
CA THR A 70 -11.09 11.18 37.57
C THR A 70 -11.87 10.13 36.78
N PHE A 71 -12.26 9.04 37.41
CA PHE A 71 -12.98 7.92 36.80
C PHE A 71 -14.48 8.06 37.04
N THR A 72 -15.29 8.06 35.99
CA THR A 72 -16.75 8.05 36.08
C THR A 72 -17.27 6.68 35.64
N ARG A 73 -17.95 5.99 36.54
CA ARG A 73 -18.54 4.67 36.25
C ARG A 73 -19.95 4.86 35.67
N MET A 74 -20.20 4.30 34.49
CA MET A 74 -21.53 4.28 33.87
C MET A 74 -22.05 2.83 33.77
N LYS A 75 -23.34 2.67 33.95
CA LYS A 75 -24.04 1.37 33.73
C LYS A 75 -24.53 1.31 32.28
N THR A 76 -24.46 0.12 31.69
CA THR A 76 -24.80 -0.12 30.28
C THR A 76 -26.28 -0.02 29.92
N ASP A 77 -27.17 0.14 30.91
CA ASP A 77 -28.63 0.19 30.67
C ASP A 77 -29.10 1.51 30.03
N HIS A 78 -28.17 2.46 29.81
CA HIS A 78 -28.47 3.78 29.28
C HIS A 78 -27.49 4.21 28.17
N LEU A 79 -27.58 3.58 26.98
CA LEU A 79 -26.84 4.04 25.79
C LEU A 79 -27.17 5.50 25.43
N SER A 80 -28.43 5.93 25.63
CA SER A 80 -28.87 7.32 25.53
C SER A 80 -28.12 8.26 26.50
N SER A 81 -27.79 7.78 27.71
CA SER A 81 -27.07 8.57 28.70
C SER A 81 -25.57 8.75 28.37
N LEU A 82 -24.96 7.90 27.54
CA LEU A 82 -23.61 8.09 27.06
C LEU A 82 -23.56 9.22 26.01
N GLU A 83 -24.50 9.25 25.08
CA GLU A 83 -24.62 10.37 24.13
C GLU A 83 -24.90 11.70 24.85
N ASP A 84 -25.77 11.71 25.84
CA ASP A 84 -26.07 12.90 26.64
C ASP A 84 -24.89 13.33 27.51
N PHE A 85 -24.14 12.38 28.08
CA PHE A 85 -22.91 12.65 28.81
C PHE A 85 -21.83 13.25 27.91
N LEU A 86 -21.66 12.74 26.68
CA LEU A 86 -20.74 13.26 25.71
C LEU A 86 -21.17 14.65 25.21
N LYS A 87 -22.46 14.87 24.95
CA LYS A 87 -23.02 16.17 24.53
C LYS A 87 -22.88 17.26 25.59
N GLN A 88 -23.01 16.94 26.88
CA GLN A 88 -22.89 17.90 27.97
C GLN A 88 -21.47 18.40 28.22
N ARG A 89 -20.44 17.61 27.86
CA ARG A 89 -19.04 17.99 28.07
C ARG A 89 -18.32 18.54 26.86
N ILE A 90 -18.97 18.55 25.71
CA ILE A 90 -18.39 18.93 24.43
C ILE A 90 -19.23 20.04 23.82
N LYS A 91 -18.66 21.24 23.71
CA LYS A 91 -19.29 22.34 22.97
C LYS A 91 -19.07 22.13 21.48
N PRO A 92 -20.11 21.91 20.66
CA PRO A 92 -19.97 21.80 19.22
C PRO A 92 -19.54 23.15 18.63
N LYS A 93 -18.57 23.09 17.72
CA LYS A 93 -18.31 24.20 16.80
C LYS A 93 -19.13 23.96 15.53
N GLY A 94 -20.25 24.69 15.39
CA GLY A 94 -21.03 24.75 14.16
C GLY A 94 -22.35 23.97 14.20
N GLU A 95 -23.41 24.59 13.69
CA GLU A 95 -24.74 24.02 13.57
C GLU A 95 -24.80 22.91 12.54
N ILE A 96 -25.41 21.77 12.91
CA ILE A 96 -25.66 20.63 12.02
C ILE A 96 -27.17 20.53 11.79
N ASN A 97 -27.56 20.65 10.53
CA ASN A 97 -28.96 20.43 10.09
C ASN A 97 -29.26 18.90 10.12
N HIS A 98 -30.29 18.55 10.89
CA HIS A 98 -30.85 17.21 10.93
C HIS A 98 -31.79 16.97 9.75
N ASN A 99 -31.37 16.16 8.77
CA ASN A 99 -32.31 15.44 7.90
C ASN A 99 -32.06 13.95 8.04
N GLY A 100 -33.14 13.21 8.29
CA GLY A 100 -33.15 11.82 8.69
C GLY A 100 -32.33 10.92 7.76
N VAL A 101 -31.47 10.11 8.38
CA VAL A 101 -30.68 9.11 7.69
C VAL A 101 -31.52 7.85 7.57
N VAL A 102 -32.04 7.59 6.38
CA VAL A 102 -32.43 6.24 5.93
C VAL A 102 -31.13 5.47 5.76
N GLY A 103 -31.02 4.31 6.39
CA GLY A 103 -29.83 3.44 6.25
C GLY A 103 -29.52 3.16 4.77
N PRO A 104 -28.26 3.11 4.36
CA PRO A 104 -27.94 2.97 2.95
C PRO A 104 -28.41 1.62 2.41
N GLN A 105 -29.34 1.67 1.46
CA GLN A 105 -29.53 0.57 0.52
C GLN A 105 -28.21 0.31 -0.18
N PHE A 106 -27.85 -0.97 -0.29
CA PHE A 106 -26.64 -1.44 -0.99
C PHE A 106 -26.74 -1.02 -2.46
N ASP A 107 -26.12 0.11 -2.80
CA ASP A 107 -25.97 0.52 -4.18
C ASP A 107 -24.63 -0.06 -4.66
N SER A 108 -24.71 -1.16 -5.42
CA SER A 108 -23.54 -1.87 -6.01
C SER A 108 -22.72 -1.00 -6.99
N ASP A 109 -23.16 0.23 -7.20
CA ASP A 109 -22.73 1.10 -8.28
C ASP A 109 -21.88 2.29 -7.84
N THR A 110 -21.38 2.34 -6.60
CA THR A 110 -20.49 3.44 -6.18
C THR A 110 -19.07 3.20 -6.66
N VAL A 111 -18.57 4.10 -7.47
CA VAL A 111 -17.32 3.98 -8.22
C VAL A 111 -16.38 5.12 -7.82
N TYR A 112 -15.14 4.78 -7.45
CA TYR A 112 -14.09 5.78 -7.51
C TYR A 112 -13.70 5.99 -8.97
N SER A 113 -13.76 7.25 -9.43
CA SER A 113 -13.28 7.65 -10.74
C SER A 113 -12.40 8.90 -10.60
N ARG A 114 -11.22 8.86 -11.20
CA ARG A 114 -10.35 10.04 -11.34
C ARG A 114 -10.90 11.02 -12.40
N HIS A 115 -11.69 10.53 -13.32
CA HIS A 115 -12.41 11.36 -14.30
C HIS A 115 -13.64 11.99 -13.65
N LYS A 116 -13.61 13.30 -13.39
CA LYS A 116 -14.70 14.05 -12.73
C LYS A 116 -16.07 13.93 -13.42
N THR A 117 -16.10 13.55 -14.69
CA THR A 117 -17.30 13.40 -15.52
C THR A 117 -17.93 12.02 -15.48
N VAL A 118 -17.21 11.00 -15.01
CA VAL A 118 -17.70 9.61 -14.98
C VAL A 118 -18.22 9.30 -13.58
N LYS A 119 -19.56 9.22 -13.46
CA LYS A 119 -20.23 8.99 -12.17
C LYS A 119 -20.41 7.53 -11.80
N LYS A 120 -20.46 6.62 -12.77
CA LYS A 120 -20.64 5.17 -12.55
C LYS A 120 -19.87 4.40 -13.61
N VAL A 121 -19.14 3.37 -13.19
CA VAL A 121 -18.41 2.44 -14.06
C VAL A 121 -18.71 1.03 -13.58
N LYS A 122 -18.97 0.12 -14.50
CA LYS A 122 -19.28 -1.28 -14.22
C LYS A 122 -18.45 -2.19 -15.15
N LEU A 123 -18.47 -3.49 -14.87
CA LEU A 123 -17.65 -4.45 -15.61
C LEU A 123 -17.99 -4.46 -17.11
N GLU A 124 -19.27 -4.29 -17.46
CA GLU A 124 -19.77 -4.27 -18.83
C GLU A 124 -19.28 -3.08 -19.66
N ASP A 125 -18.76 -2.03 -19.01
CA ASP A 125 -18.13 -0.89 -19.69
C ASP A 125 -16.71 -1.21 -20.18
N PHE A 126 -16.19 -2.41 -19.85
CA PHE A 126 -14.87 -2.86 -20.26
C PHE A 126 -14.92 -4.12 -21.12
N LYS A 127 -14.18 -4.09 -22.21
CA LYS A 127 -13.88 -5.27 -23.01
C LYS A 127 -12.54 -5.84 -22.60
N ILE A 128 -12.50 -7.08 -22.13
CA ILE A 128 -11.25 -7.77 -21.79
C ILE A 128 -10.56 -8.18 -23.08
N LEU A 129 -9.30 -7.77 -23.26
CA LEU A 129 -8.51 -8.03 -24.46
C LEU A 129 -7.52 -9.18 -24.28
N LYS A 130 -6.77 -9.16 -23.15
CA LYS A 130 -5.70 -10.13 -22.87
C LYS A 130 -5.50 -10.27 -21.35
N VAL A 131 -5.00 -11.42 -20.92
CA VAL A 131 -4.40 -11.57 -19.58
C VAL A 131 -2.95 -11.10 -19.67
N ILE A 132 -2.51 -10.23 -18.77
CA ILE A 132 -1.16 -9.66 -18.76
C ILE A 132 -0.39 -9.93 -17.47
N GLY A 133 -1.04 -10.57 -16.50
CA GLY A 133 -0.40 -10.95 -15.24
C GLY A 133 -1.34 -11.70 -14.32
N ARG A 134 -0.76 -12.31 -13.29
CA ARG A 134 -1.48 -13.01 -12.25
C ARG A 134 -0.92 -12.62 -10.88
N GLY A 135 -1.78 -12.21 -9.96
CA GLY A 135 -1.44 -11.97 -8.57
C GLY A 135 -2.03 -13.04 -7.65
N SER A 136 -1.69 -12.99 -6.37
CA SER A 136 -2.16 -13.93 -5.34
C SER A 136 -3.68 -14.01 -5.24
N PHE A 137 -4.39 -12.91 -5.51
CA PHE A 137 -5.84 -12.80 -5.33
C PHE A 137 -6.64 -12.81 -6.64
N GLY A 138 -5.97 -12.85 -7.80
CA GLY A 138 -6.66 -12.82 -9.08
C GLY A 138 -5.78 -12.55 -10.29
N LYS A 139 -6.38 -12.06 -11.36
CA LYS A 139 -5.72 -11.78 -12.65
C LYS A 139 -5.60 -10.28 -12.90
N VAL A 140 -4.60 -9.91 -13.67
CA VAL A 140 -4.48 -8.58 -14.30
C VAL A 140 -4.75 -8.75 -15.79
N CYS A 141 -5.68 -7.98 -16.31
CA CYS A 141 -6.07 -8.02 -17.71
C CYS A 141 -5.87 -6.68 -18.39
N LEU A 142 -5.40 -6.69 -19.63
CA LEU A 142 -5.53 -5.56 -20.54
C LEU A 142 -7.02 -5.45 -20.92
N VAL A 143 -7.58 -4.26 -20.78
CA VAL A 143 -8.97 -3.98 -21.08
C VAL A 143 -9.11 -2.70 -21.91
N GLU A 144 -10.12 -2.64 -22.77
CA GLU A 144 -10.59 -1.45 -23.46
C GLU A 144 -11.79 -0.89 -22.70
N TYR A 145 -11.76 0.39 -22.33
CA TYR A 145 -12.91 1.09 -21.77
C TYR A 145 -13.79 1.57 -22.92
N LEU A 146 -14.91 0.92 -23.12
CA LEU A 146 -15.79 1.06 -24.29
C LEU A 146 -16.26 2.51 -24.55
N PRO A 147 -16.52 3.36 -23.53
CA PRO A 147 -16.98 4.71 -23.79
C PRO A 147 -15.93 5.64 -24.43
N THR A 148 -14.61 5.40 -24.21
CA THR A 148 -13.53 6.24 -24.74
C THR A 148 -12.58 5.50 -25.65
N HIS A 149 -12.68 4.18 -25.74
CA HIS A 149 -11.75 3.28 -26.45
C HIS A 149 -10.31 3.32 -25.93
N GLU A 150 -10.09 3.86 -24.72
CA GLU A 150 -8.79 3.87 -24.06
C GLU A 150 -8.48 2.51 -23.42
N THR A 151 -7.19 2.16 -23.38
CA THR A 151 -6.71 0.91 -22.80
C THR A 151 -6.24 1.09 -21.37
N TYR A 152 -6.53 0.08 -20.53
CA TYR A 152 -6.18 0.05 -19.11
C TYR A 152 -5.73 -1.34 -18.69
N ALA A 153 -5.00 -1.39 -17.57
CA ALA A 153 -4.75 -2.63 -16.82
C ALA A 153 -5.81 -2.76 -15.71
N MET A 154 -6.57 -3.86 -15.73
CA MET A 154 -7.60 -4.14 -14.73
C MET A 154 -7.18 -5.32 -13.84
N LYS A 155 -6.83 -5.02 -12.57
CA LYS A 155 -6.55 -6.00 -11.51
C LYS A 155 -7.88 -6.47 -10.93
N SER A 156 -8.20 -7.75 -11.07
CA SER A 156 -9.43 -8.38 -10.63
C SER A 156 -9.13 -9.24 -9.40
N LEU A 157 -9.70 -8.93 -8.25
CA LEU A 157 -9.48 -9.60 -6.97
C LEU A 157 -10.71 -10.42 -6.60
N LYS A 158 -10.54 -11.70 -6.29
CA LYS A 158 -11.60 -12.62 -5.89
C LYS A 158 -11.94 -12.43 -4.42
N LYS A 159 -13.21 -12.16 -4.10
CA LYS A 159 -13.69 -11.94 -2.73
C LYS A 159 -13.56 -13.19 -1.84
N ASP A 160 -13.75 -14.40 -2.40
CA ASP A 160 -13.56 -15.65 -1.67
C ASP A 160 -12.13 -15.80 -1.15
N ILE A 161 -11.13 -15.54 -2.00
CA ILE A 161 -9.71 -15.62 -1.60
C ILE A 161 -9.38 -14.54 -0.57
N LEU A 162 -9.91 -13.30 -0.73
CA LEU A 162 -9.70 -12.21 0.23
C LEU A 162 -10.28 -12.54 1.62
N ILE A 163 -11.42 -13.24 1.67
CA ILE A 163 -12.03 -13.71 2.91
C ILE A 163 -11.16 -14.82 3.53
N GLU A 164 -10.83 -15.86 2.73
CA GLU A 164 -10.07 -17.03 3.19
C GLU A 164 -8.68 -16.68 3.71
N GLN A 165 -8.04 -15.66 3.13
CA GLN A 165 -6.69 -15.22 3.50
C GLN A 165 -6.67 -13.97 4.41
N GLU A 166 -7.83 -13.53 4.90
CA GLU A 166 -7.96 -12.36 5.79
C GLU A 166 -7.33 -11.07 5.22
N GLN A 167 -7.44 -10.86 3.87
CA GLN A 167 -6.79 -9.76 3.16
C GLN A 167 -7.71 -8.58 2.84
N ILE A 168 -8.92 -8.55 3.37
CA ILE A 168 -9.90 -7.49 3.08
C ILE A 168 -9.39 -6.13 3.54
N GLU A 169 -8.87 -6.03 4.77
CA GLU A 169 -8.36 -4.79 5.34
C GLU A 169 -7.12 -4.27 4.58
N ASN A 170 -6.20 -5.18 4.23
CA ASN A 170 -5.03 -4.83 3.44
C ASN A 170 -5.42 -4.31 2.04
N THR A 171 -6.41 -4.95 1.41
CA THR A 171 -6.93 -4.50 0.11
C THR A 171 -7.66 -3.15 0.20
N LEU A 172 -8.37 -2.89 1.30
CA LEU A 172 -8.96 -1.58 1.57
C LEU A 172 -7.89 -0.50 1.79
N LEU A 173 -6.81 -0.85 2.48
CA LEU A 173 -5.67 0.06 2.66
C LEU A 173 -4.98 0.35 1.32
N GLU A 174 -4.76 -0.68 0.47
CA GLU A 174 -4.26 -0.53 -0.90
C GLU A 174 -5.13 0.46 -1.69
N LYS A 175 -6.47 0.27 -1.67
CA LYS A 175 -7.41 1.20 -2.31
C LYS A 175 -7.23 2.63 -1.80
N LYS A 176 -7.22 2.83 -0.48
CA LYS A 176 -7.08 4.17 0.13
C LYS A 176 -5.76 4.84 -0.29
N ILE A 177 -4.65 4.10 -0.31
CA ILE A 177 -3.36 4.62 -0.77
C ILE A 177 -3.47 5.02 -2.24
N LEU A 178 -3.95 4.11 -3.11
CA LEU A 178 -4.10 4.36 -4.54
C LEU A 178 -5.01 5.56 -4.87
N GLN A 179 -6.00 5.85 -4.03
CA GLN A 179 -6.86 7.03 -4.17
C GLN A 179 -6.15 8.34 -3.80
N THR A 180 -5.18 8.29 -2.88
CA THR A 180 -4.48 9.48 -2.35
C THR A 180 -3.23 9.86 -3.11
N ILE A 181 -2.68 8.93 -3.90
CA ILE A 181 -1.48 9.18 -4.70
C ILE A 181 -1.86 9.81 -6.04
N ASP A 182 -1.10 10.84 -6.43
CA ASP A 182 -1.17 11.48 -7.74
C ASP A 182 0.24 11.95 -8.10
N TYR A 183 0.98 11.09 -8.82
CA TYR A 183 2.38 11.34 -9.12
C TYR A 183 2.81 10.63 -10.41
N PRO A 184 3.54 11.29 -11.32
CA PRO A 184 3.85 10.73 -12.64
C PRO A 184 4.61 9.41 -12.62
N LEU A 185 5.40 9.15 -11.56
CA LEU A 185 6.24 7.96 -11.40
C LEU A 185 5.59 6.87 -10.54
N LEU A 186 4.27 6.99 -10.30
CA LEU A 186 3.46 5.97 -9.62
C LEU A 186 2.31 5.50 -10.51
N CYS A 187 2.00 4.22 -10.44
CA CYS A 187 0.82 3.65 -11.09
C CYS A 187 -0.41 3.97 -10.24
N CYS A 188 -1.16 4.98 -10.67
CA CYS A 188 -2.29 5.52 -9.91
C CYS A 188 -3.60 4.86 -10.31
N LEU A 189 -4.56 4.78 -9.37
CA LEU A 189 -5.90 4.27 -9.63
C LEU A 189 -6.67 5.21 -10.56
N VAL A 190 -7.30 4.67 -11.61
CA VAL A 190 -8.21 5.39 -12.50
C VAL A 190 -9.66 5.12 -12.10
N PHE A 191 -10.03 3.84 -11.96
CA PHE A 191 -11.33 3.41 -11.49
C PHE A 191 -11.20 2.32 -10.44
N CYS A 192 -12.14 2.27 -9.51
CA CYS A 192 -12.35 1.14 -8.61
C CYS A 192 -13.84 0.85 -8.52
N PHE A 193 -14.23 -0.39 -8.72
CA PHE A 193 -15.60 -0.86 -8.60
C PHE A 193 -15.63 -2.32 -8.16
N GLN A 194 -16.82 -2.84 -7.86
CA GLN A 194 -16.98 -4.24 -7.46
C GLN A 194 -18.23 -4.85 -8.06
N THR A 195 -18.20 -6.19 -8.20
CA THR A 195 -19.37 -7.04 -8.43
C THR A 195 -19.67 -7.85 -7.16
N GLU A 196 -20.70 -8.69 -7.19
CA GLU A 196 -20.95 -9.63 -6.10
C GLU A 196 -19.71 -10.47 -5.76
N GLU A 197 -18.93 -10.86 -6.78
CA GLU A 197 -17.85 -11.84 -6.69
C GLU A 197 -16.45 -11.23 -6.53
N ARG A 198 -16.24 -10.00 -7.02
CA ARG A 198 -14.91 -9.45 -7.22
C ARG A 198 -14.82 -7.96 -6.95
N ILE A 199 -13.59 -7.52 -6.67
CA ILE A 199 -13.18 -6.12 -6.66
C ILE A 199 -12.28 -5.88 -7.87
N TYR A 200 -12.41 -4.71 -8.48
CA TYR A 200 -11.64 -4.31 -9.66
C TYR A 200 -10.91 -3.00 -9.40
N PHE A 201 -9.60 -3.01 -9.63
CA PHE A 201 -8.76 -1.83 -9.69
C PHE A 201 -8.33 -1.62 -11.13
N VAL A 202 -8.69 -0.48 -11.70
CA VAL A 202 -8.34 -0.11 -13.08
C VAL A 202 -7.27 0.98 -13.03
N MET A 203 -6.17 0.73 -13.70
CA MET A 203 -4.96 1.54 -13.70
C MET A 203 -4.50 1.79 -15.15
N PRO A 204 -3.65 2.79 -15.43
CA PRO A 204 -3.07 2.96 -16.76
C PRO A 204 -2.37 1.68 -17.22
N PHE A 205 -2.58 1.29 -18.47
CA PHE A 205 -1.79 0.25 -19.10
C PHE A 205 -0.41 0.81 -19.47
N LEU A 206 0.65 0.09 -19.11
CA LEU A 206 2.04 0.47 -19.34
C LEU A 206 2.68 -0.57 -20.26
N SER A 207 2.64 -0.32 -21.56
CA SER A 207 2.98 -1.28 -22.62
C SER A 207 4.44 -1.73 -22.66
N GLY A 208 5.34 -1.00 -21.97
CA GLY A 208 6.73 -1.42 -21.81
C GLY A 208 6.93 -2.60 -20.85
N GLY A 209 5.88 -3.02 -20.11
CA GLY A 209 5.93 -4.19 -19.22
C GLY A 209 6.78 -4.00 -17.98
N GLU A 210 7.12 -5.11 -17.32
CA GLU A 210 7.88 -5.13 -16.07
C GLU A 210 9.39 -4.90 -16.31
N LEU A 211 10.02 -4.11 -15.44
CA LEU A 211 11.48 -3.95 -15.42
C LEU A 211 12.20 -5.30 -15.29
N PHE A 212 11.57 -6.27 -14.61
CA PHE A 212 12.06 -7.64 -14.48
C PHE A 212 12.30 -8.30 -15.83
N GLN A 213 11.37 -8.20 -16.79
CA GLN A 213 11.53 -8.81 -18.12
C GLN A 213 12.70 -8.18 -18.89
N HIS A 214 12.86 -6.87 -18.78
CA HIS A 214 14.01 -6.17 -19.38
C HIS A 214 15.33 -6.60 -18.72
N LEU A 215 15.37 -6.71 -17.39
CA LEU A 215 16.56 -7.17 -16.67
C LEU A 215 16.89 -8.63 -17.01
N ARG A 216 15.89 -9.48 -17.14
CA ARG A 216 16.05 -10.88 -17.60
C ARG A 216 16.62 -10.96 -19.02
N LYS A 217 16.17 -10.09 -19.93
CA LYS A 217 16.62 -10.00 -21.33
C LYS A 217 18.06 -9.49 -21.44
N PHE A 218 18.38 -8.39 -20.75
CA PHE A 218 19.68 -7.71 -20.88
C PHE A 218 20.72 -8.19 -19.87
N ARG A 219 20.33 -8.92 -18.86
CA ARG A 219 21.15 -9.43 -17.74
C ARG A 219 21.66 -8.34 -16.80
N THR A 220 22.18 -7.24 -17.33
CA THR A 220 22.68 -6.08 -16.57
C THR A 220 22.41 -4.80 -17.35
N PHE A 221 22.32 -3.69 -16.65
CA PHE A 221 22.20 -2.37 -17.25
C PHE A 221 23.50 -1.58 -17.07
N SER A 222 23.75 -0.64 -18.01
CA SER A 222 24.84 0.33 -17.84
C SER A 222 24.56 1.27 -16.66
N GLU A 223 25.61 1.84 -16.07
CA GLU A 223 25.43 2.83 -14.99
C GLU A 223 24.59 4.03 -15.41
N GLU A 224 24.61 4.42 -16.68
CA GLU A 224 23.78 5.50 -17.22
C GLU A 224 22.29 5.14 -17.11
N LYS A 225 21.90 3.94 -17.56
CA LYS A 225 20.52 3.46 -17.41
C LYS A 225 20.12 3.34 -15.94
N VAL A 226 21.01 2.82 -15.10
CA VAL A 226 20.73 2.65 -13.67
C VAL A 226 20.59 3.99 -12.95
N ARG A 227 21.37 5.02 -13.31
CA ARG A 227 21.19 6.39 -12.81
C ARG A 227 19.83 6.96 -13.19
N PHE A 228 19.43 6.82 -14.45
CA PHE A 228 18.14 7.33 -14.93
C PHE A 228 16.95 6.62 -14.25
N TYR A 229 16.98 5.30 -14.16
CA TYR A 229 15.93 4.51 -13.50
C TYR A 229 15.94 4.70 -12.00
N GLY A 230 17.12 4.70 -11.39
CA GLY A 230 17.27 4.94 -9.95
C GLY A 230 16.76 6.30 -9.51
N ALA A 231 16.98 7.34 -10.32
CA ALA A 231 16.43 8.68 -10.03
C ALA A 231 14.90 8.68 -9.97
N GLN A 232 14.24 8.00 -10.90
CA GLN A 232 12.78 7.90 -10.93
C GLN A 232 12.23 7.14 -9.72
N ILE A 233 12.86 6.02 -9.38
CA ILE A 233 12.46 5.19 -8.24
C ILE A 233 12.68 5.94 -6.92
N ALA A 234 13.82 6.64 -6.78
CA ALA A 234 14.09 7.46 -5.60
C ALA A 234 13.05 8.59 -5.43
N LEU A 235 12.66 9.26 -6.52
CA LEU A 235 11.61 10.29 -6.51
C LEU A 235 10.24 9.70 -6.14
N ALA A 236 9.89 8.51 -6.66
CA ALA A 236 8.65 7.82 -6.35
C ALA A 236 8.57 7.43 -4.86
N LEU A 237 9.64 6.86 -4.31
CA LEU A 237 9.73 6.52 -2.88
C LEU A 237 9.62 7.76 -2.00
N GLU A 238 10.33 8.84 -2.33
CA GLU A 238 10.27 10.10 -1.57
C GLU A 238 8.87 10.70 -1.56
N TYR A 239 8.15 10.65 -2.69
CA TYR A 239 6.76 11.10 -2.73
C TYR A 239 5.87 10.32 -1.74
N LEU A 240 6.04 9.01 -1.66
CA LEU A 240 5.32 8.16 -0.71
C LEU A 240 5.73 8.47 0.74
N HIS A 241 7.03 8.58 1.00
CA HIS A 241 7.57 8.88 2.33
C HIS A 241 7.09 10.23 2.87
N LYS A 242 6.97 11.27 2.03
CA LYS A 242 6.39 12.58 2.41
C LYS A 242 4.92 12.48 2.81
N LYS A 243 4.20 11.46 2.32
CA LYS A 243 2.82 11.19 2.72
C LYS A 243 2.71 10.23 3.92
N GLY A 244 3.84 9.88 4.54
CA GLY A 244 3.91 8.90 5.62
C GLY A 244 3.65 7.46 5.15
N ILE A 245 3.82 7.16 3.86
CA ILE A 245 3.59 5.83 3.29
C ILE A 245 4.94 5.16 3.07
N ILE A 246 5.12 3.95 3.61
CA ILE A 246 6.23 3.05 3.31
C ILE A 246 5.75 2.01 2.28
N TYR A 247 6.60 1.72 1.29
CA TYR A 247 6.21 0.88 0.15
C TYR A 247 6.39 -0.62 0.40
N ARG A 248 7.54 -1.05 0.95
CA ARG A 248 7.87 -2.39 1.49
C ARG A 248 8.00 -3.54 0.49
N ASP A 249 7.68 -3.37 -0.78
CA ASP A 249 7.81 -4.44 -1.79
C ASP A 249 8.49 -3.92 -3.08
N LEU A 250 9.58 -3.16 -2.91
CA LEU A 250 10.37 -2.69 -4.04
C LEU A 250 11.14 -3.86 -4.64
N LYS A 251 10.84 -4.17 -5.91
CA LYS A 251 11.49 -5.21 -6.72
C LYS A 251 11.21 -4.95 -8.21
N PRO A 252 11.97 -5.55 -9.15
CA PRO A 252 11.80 -5.30 -10.58
C PRO A 252 10.42 -5.66 -11.14
N GLU A 253 9.72 -6.65 -10.54
CA GLU A 253 8.37 -7.06 -10.94
C GLU A 253 7.31 -6.00 -10.65
N ASN A 254 7.54 -5.17 -9.60
CA ASN A 254 6.61 -4.12 -9.20
C ASN A 254 6.95 -2.75 -9.83
N ILE A 255 7.85 -2.72 -10.79
CA ILE A 255 8.25 -1.54 -11.54
C ILE A 255 7.88 -1.74 -12.99
N LEU A 256 6.96 -0.92 -13.48
CA LEU A 256 6.46 -0.99 -14.85
C LEU A 256 7.06 0.13 -15.70
N MET A 257 7.33 -0.17 -16.96
CA MET A 257 7.84 0.77 -17.96
C MET A 257 6.72 1.22 -18.90
N ASP A 258 6.68 2.49 -19.23
CA ASP A 258 5.77 2.98 -20.26
C ASP A 258 6.42 2.94 -21.65
N ASP A 259 5.65 3.31 -22.68
CA ASP A 259 6.05 3.38 -24.09
C ASP A 259 7.20 4.36 -24.37
N GLN A 260 7.46 5.30 -23.46
CA GLN A 260 8.55 6.27 -23.56
C GLN A 260 9.81 5.86 -22.79
N GLY A 261 9.81 4.70 -22.14
CA GLY A 261 10.93 4.19 -21.35
C GLY A 261 11.04 4.78 -19.94
N TYR A 262 9.97 5.41 -19.43
CA TYR A 262 9.88 5.87 -18.06
C TYR A 262 9.26 4.80 -17.15
N LEU A 263 9.69 4.83 -15.89
CA LEU A 263 9.25 3.84 -14.89
C LEU A 263 8.16 4.38 -13.98
N LYS A 264 7.26 3.49 -13.55
CA LYS A 264 6.29 3.75 -12.49
C LYS A 264 6.29 2.61 -11.48
N LEU A 265 6.27 2.95 -10.19
CA LEU A 265 6.01 1.95 -9.15
C LEU A 265 4.53 1.53 -9.19
N ALA A 266 4.31 0.22 -9.17
CA ALA A 266 3.00 -0.43 -9.16
C ALA A 266 2.86 -1.30 -7.90
N ASP A 267 1.72 -1.92 -7.72
CA ASP A 267 1.35 -2.81 -6.63
C ASP A 267 1.63 -2.26 -5.21
N PHE A 268 0.58 -1.74 -4.58
CA PHE A 268 0.63 -1.16 -3.24
C PHE A 268 0.06 -2.11 -2.16
N GLY A 269 -0.10 -3.40 -2.49
CA GLY A 269 -0.68 -4.40 -1.59
C GLY A 269 0.08 -4.59 -0.28
N MET A 270 1.38 -4.25 -0.25
CA MET A 270 2.18 -4.27 0.96
C MET A 270 2.47 -2.88 1.55
N ALA A 271 2.02 -1.80 0.91
CA ALA A 271 2.26 -0.46 1.40
C ALA A 271 1.51 -0.19 2.71
N LYS A 272 2.13 0.59 3.59
CA LYS A 272 1.54 0.95 4.89
C LYS A 272 1.71 2.43 5.16
N LYS A 273 0.66 3.07 5.66
CA LYS A 273 0.74 4.43 6.19
C LYS A 273 1.17 4.38 7.66
N LEU A 274 2.21 5.13 8.00
CA LEU A 274 2.73 5.25 9.35
C LEU A 274 2.46 6.64 9.92
N GLY A 275 2.17 6.71 11.21
CA GLY A 275 2.18 7.94 11.98
C GLY A 275 3.60 8.46 12.22
N GLU A 276 3.71 9.65 12.80
CA GLU A 276 4.99 10.24 13.18
C GLU A 276 5.66 9.38 14.26
N ASN A 277 6.89 8.91 13.98
CA ASN A 277 7.67 7.98 14.82
C ASN A 277 7.07 6.57 14.99
N GLU A 278 6.05 6.21 14.23
CA GLU A 278 5.52 4.85 14.19
C GLU A 278 6.44 3.92 13.40
N LYS A 279 6.53 2.65 13.83
CA LYS A 279 7.22 1.59 13.11
C LYS A 279 6.24 0.48 12.72
N ALA A 280 6.41 -0.07 11.54
CA ALA A 280 5.73 -1.29 11.16
C ALA A 280 6.42 -2.51 11.79
N MET A 281 5.64 -3.46 12.29
CA MET A 281 6.15 -4.68 12.96
C MET A 281 5.93 -5.94 12.11
N SER A 282 5.25 -5.83 10.97
CA SER A 282 4.96 -6.98 10.11
C SER A 282 6.19 -7.50 9.40
N PHE A 283 6.35 -8.81 9.35
CA PHE A 283 7.34 -9.47 8.50
C PHE A 283 6.73 -9.67 7.11
N CYS A 284 7.08 -8.80 6.17
CA CYS A 284 6.55 -8.84 4.80
C CYS A 284 7.55 -8.25 3.81
N GLY A 285 7.39 -8.61 2.55
CA GLY A 285 8.26 -8.22 1.45
C GLY A 285 8.87 -9.44 0.76
N THR A 286 9.60 -9.20 -0.30
CA THR A 286 10.32 -10.23 -1.08
C THR A 286 11.63 -10.55 -0.37
N PRO A 287 11.94 -11.83 -0.09
CA PRO A 287 13.06 -12.25 0.76
C PRO A 287 14.40 -11.60 0.42
N GLU A 288 14.76 -11.51 -0.86
CA GLU A 288 16.01 -10.95 -1.37
C GLU A 288 16.17 -9.46 -1.11
N TYR A 289 15.04 -8.75 -0.89
CA TYR A 289 14.95 -7.29 -0.73
C TYR A 289 14.73 -6.85 0.71
N LEU A 290 14.53 -7.81 1.65
CA LEU A 290 14.25 -7.50 3.05
C LEU A 290 15.44 -6.81 3.73
N ALA A 291 15.12 -5.71 4.43
CA ALA A 291 16.10 -5.02 5.26
C ALA A 291 16.43 -5.82 6.55
N PRO A 292 17.64 -5.71 7.11
CA PRO A 292 18.02 -6.40 8.34
C PRO A 292 17.04 -6.21 9.49
N GLU A 293 16.53 -4.99 9.69
CA GLU A 293 15.59 -4.64 10.75
C GLU A 293 14.20 -5.29 10.59
N ILE A 294 13.82 -5.70 9.36
CA ILE A 294 12.61 -6.51 9.13
C ILE A 294 12.88 -7.95 9.56
N ILE A 295 14.03 -8.50 9.19
CA ILE A 295 14.42 -9.88 9.52
C ILE A 295 14.59 -10.05 11.04
N THR A 296 15.12 -9.03 11.75
CA THR A 296 15.29 -9.06 13.21
C THR A 296 14.04 -8.65 13.99
N MET A 297 12.95 -8.27 13.31
CA MET A 297 11.68 -7.83 13.94
C MET A 297 11.84 -6.65 14.90
N GLU A 298 12.80 -5.75 14.65
CA GLU A 298 13.05 -4.54 15.47
C GLU A 298 12.09 -3.38 15.15
N GLY A 299 11.18 -3.63 14.20
CA GLY A 299 10.30 -2.62 13.63
C GLY A 299 11.01 -1.74 12.61
N HIS A 300 10.32 -1.43 11.53
CA HIS A 300 10.89 -0.74 10.37
C HIS A 300 10.04 0.49 9.96
N ASP A 301 10.70 1.38 9.26
CA ASP A 301 10.13 2.59 8.70
C ASP A 301 10.58 2.77 7.22
N ARG A 302 10.53 4.01 6.69
CA ARG A 302 10.98 4.33 5.34
C ARG A 302 12.42 3.89 5.02
N MET A 303 13.24 3.64 6.03
CA MET A 303 14.63 3.20 5.80
C MET A 303 14.73 1.80 5.22
N ALA A 304 13.69 0.97 5.39
CA ALA A 304 13.60 -0.33 4.73
C ALA A 304 13.47 -0.19 3.20
N ASP A 305 12.74 0.83 2.72
CA ASP A 305 12.62 1.10 1.28
C ASP A 305 13.96 1.57 0.68
N TRP A 306 14.76 2.37 1.41
CA TRP A 306 16.11 2.75 0.97
C TRP A 306 17.09 1.57 0.94
N TRP A 307 16.94 0.59 1.83
CA TRP A 307 17.67 -0.68 1.72
C TRP A 307 17.28 -1.43 0.45
N SER A 308 15.99 -1.65 0.22
CA SER A 308 15.49 -2.33 -0.99
C SER A 308 15.90 -1.60 -2.28
N PHE A 309 15.96 -0.26 -2.24
CA PHE A 309 16.51 0.54 -3.33
C PHE A 309 17.99 0.24 -3.59
N GLY A 310 18.79 0.06 -2.54
CA GLY A 310 20.19 -0.37 -2.67
C GLY A 310 20.34 -1.75 -3.28
N ILE A 311 19.47 -2.71 -2.90
CA ILE A 311 19.40 -4.05 -3.52
C ILE A 311 19.09 -3.93 -5.01
N LEU A 312 18.08 -3.11 -5.37
CA LEU A 312 17.65 -2.93 -6.75
C LEU A 312 18.76 -2.30 -7.64
N LEU A 313 19.44 -1.26 -7.15
CA LEU A 313 20.58 -0.67 -7.88
C LEU A 313 21.68 -1.71 -8.14
N TYR A 314 21.98 -2.53 -7.12
CA TYR A 314 22.96 -3.61 -7.27
C TYR A 314 22.49 -4.62 -8.31
N GLU A 315 21.25 -5.09 -8.24
CA GLU A 315 20.72 -6.09 -9.16
C GLU A 315 20.69 -5.57 -10.60
N MET A 316 20.27 -4.34 -10.84
CA MET A 316 20.33 -3.73 -12.17
C MET A 316 21.74 -3.67 -12.75
N LEU A 317 22.75 -3.44 -11.91
CA LEU A 317 24.16 -3.37 -12.34
C LEU A 317 24.83 -4.75 -12.43
N CYS A 318 24.45 -5.70 -11.57
CA CYS A 318 25.16 -6.99 -11.40
C CYS A 318 24.37 -8.20 -11.89
N GLY A 319 23.06 -8.06 -12.14
CA GLY A 319 22.17 -9.08 -12.68
C GLY A 319 21.51 -10.01 -11.67
N LEU A 320 21.92 -9.95 -10.39
CA LEU A 320 21.34 -10.72 -9.27
C LEU A 320 21.44 -9.89 -7.98
N PRO A 321 20.55 -10.07 -7.01
CA PRO A 321 20.66 -9.44 -5.69
C PRO A 321 21.96 -9.78 -4.96
N PRO A 322 22.52 -8.86 -4.14
CA PRO A 322 23.89 -9.01 -3.57
C PRO A 322 24.02 -10.15 -2.56
N PHE A 323 22.92 -10.59 -1.95
CA PHE A 323 22.90 -11.63 -0.90
C PHE A 323 22.14 -12.88 -1.32
N TYR A 324 21.81 -13.00 -2.61
CA TYR A 324 21.02 -14.12 -3.14
C TYR A 324 21.63 -15.49 -2.78
N MET A 325 20.79 -16.34 -2.22
CA MET A 325 21.07 -17.75 -1.93
C MET A 325 19.79 -18.57 -2.09
N GLU A 326 19.89 -19.79 -2.61
CA GLU A 326 18.73 -20.70 -2.69
C GLU A 326 18.16 -21.04 -1.31
N ASN A 327 19.03 -21.14 -0.31
CA ASN A 327 18.61 -21.36 1.07
C ASN A 327 18.29 -20.01 1.73
N VAL A 328 17.03 -19.78 2.04
CA VAL A 328 16.50 -18.53 2.59
C VAL A 328 17.11 -18.16 3.95
N ASP A 329 17.33 -19.14 4.84
CA ASP A 329 17.92 -18.89 6.16
C ASP A 329 19.36 -18.38 6.04
N LYS A 330 20.15 -18.99 5.13
CA LYS A 330 21.52 -18.54 4.84
C LYS A 330 21.51 -17.16 4.19
N MET A 331 20.54 -16.87 3.31
CA MET A 331 20.37 -15.56 2.72
C MET A 331 20.07 -14.51 3.80
N TYR A 332 19.18 -14.79 4.74
CA TYR A 332 18.89 -13.90 5.87
C TYR A 332 20.11 -13.67 6.76
N ASP A 333 20.94 -14.70 6.99
CA ASP A 333 22.20 -14.53 7.72
C ASP A 333 23.20 -13.65 6.95
N MET A 334 23.26 -13.77 5.62
CA MET A 334 24.09 -12.88 4.81
C MET A 334 23.56 -11.44 4.82
N ILE A 335 22.27 -11.24 4.72
CA ILE A 335 21.64 -9.92 4.81
C ILE A 335 21.98 -9.24 6.15
N LYS A 336 21.93 -9.96 7.26
CA LYS A 336 22.26 -9.43 8.59
C LYS A 336 23.74 -9.14 8.79
N ASN A 337 24.61 -10.07 8.35
CA ASN A 337 25.99 -10.14 8.83
C ASN A 337 27.05 -9.89 7.77
N SER A 338 26.77 -10.09 6.47
CA SER A 338 27.79 -10.00 5.43
C SER A 338 27.87 -8.61 4.81
N GLN A 339 29.08 -8.18 4.46
CA GLN A 339 29.30 -7.00 3.64
C GLN A 339 28.96 -7.29 2.18
N VAL A 340 28.48 -6.27 1.46
CA VAL A 340 28.22 -6.39 0.02
C VAL A 340 29.53 -6.61 -0.74
N LYS A 341 29.52 -7.56 -1.68
CA LYS A 341 30.65 -7.89 -2.55
C LYS A 341 30.26 -7.64 -3.99
N PHE A 342 31.18 -7.07 -4.77
CA PHE A 342 30.96 -6.80 -6.18
C PHE A 342 31.67 -7.82 -7.06
N PRO A 343 31.02 -8.35 -8.12
CA PRO A 343 31.62 -9.32 -9.02
C PRO A 343 32.82 -8.71 -9.76
N LYS A 344 33.99 -9.33 -9.73
CA LYS A 344 35.21 -8.84 -10.41
C LYS A 344 35.05 -8.71 -11.93
N ARG A 345 34.14 -9.47 -12.52
CA ARG A 345 33.85 -9.46 -13.96
C ARG A 345 33.08 -8.22 -14.44
N ILE A 346 32.49 -7.45 -13.51
CA ILE A 346 31.69 -6.25 -13.83
C ILE A 346 32.50 -5.03 -13.41
N ASN A 347 32.83 -4.18 -14.36
CA ASN A 347 33.59 -2.95 -14.09
C ASN A 347 32.62 -1.85 -13.62
N LEU A 348 32.49 -1.70 -12.30
CA LEU A 348 31.68 -0.63 -11.69
C LEU A 348 32.57 0.51 -11.24
N SER A 349 32.07 1.74 -11.44
CA SER A 349 32.72 2.93 -10.89
C SER A 349 32.75 2.88 -9.35
N ASP A 350 33.69 3.60 -8.76
CA ASP A 350 33.77 3.70 -7.29
C ASP A 350 32.53 4.40 -6.72
N ASN A 351 31.95 5.35 -7.46
CA ASN A 351 30.70 6.01 -7.08
C ASN A 351 29.51 5.04 -7.05
N ALA A 352 29.44 4.09 -8.00
CA ALA A 352 28.39 3.06 -8.01
C ALA A 352 28.53 2.11 -6.83
N LYS A 353 29.75 1.69 -6.51
CA LYS A 353 30.03 0.84 -5.34
C LYS A 353 29.70 1.56 -4.03
N ASP A 354 30.11 2.82 -3.92
CA ASP A 354 29.94 3.64 -2.70
C ASP A 354 28.45 3.88 -2.37
N ILE A 355 27.64 4.28 -3.36
CA ILE A 355 26.21 4.49 -3.11
C ILE A 355 25.51 3.21 -2.66
N ILE A 356 25.81 2.07 -3.30
CA ILE A 356 25.24 0.78 -2.93
C ILE A 356 25.66 0.41 -1.51
N GLN A 357 26.94 0.55 -1.15
CA GLN A 357 27.43 0.25 0.20
C GLN A 357 26.74 1.12 1.26
N LYS A 358 26.53 2.43 0.98
CA LYS A 358 25.85 3.36 1.89
C LYS A 358 24.35 3.08 2.04
N LEU A 359 23.67 2.62 0.98
CA LEU A 359 22.28 2.19 1.04
C LEU A 359 22.13 0.83 1.73
N LEU A 360 23.13 -0.07 1.58
CA LEU A 360 23.15 -1.39 2.24
C LEU A 360 23.86 -1.37 3.61
N GLU A 361 23.89 -0.21 4.26
CA GLU A 361 24.31 -0.09 5.66
C GLU A 361 23.28 -0.80 6.56
N LYS A 362 23.79 -1.71 7.41
CA LYS A 362 22.92 -2.56 8.26
C LYS A 362 22.14 -1.76 9.27
N ASN A 363 22.81 -0.77 9.88
CA ASN A 363 22.16 0.12 10.83
C ASN A 363 21.31 1.18 10.09
N PRO A 364 19.96 1.16 10.20
CA PRO A 364 19.12 2.10 9.49
C PRO A 364 19.41 3.57 9.80
N LYS A 365 19.91 3.87 11.01
CA LYS A 365 20.29 5.24 11.43
C LYS A 365 21.58 5.76 10.77
N LYS A 366 22.40 4.87 10.18
CA LYS A 366 23.63 5.23 9.44
C LYS A 366 23.44 5.10 7.94
N ARG A 367 22.34 4.47 7.51
CA ARG A 367 22.01 4.24 6.09
C ARG A 367 21.78 5.56 5.37
N LEU A 368 22.23 5.65 4.11
CA LEU A 368 22.01 6.82 3.26
C LEU A 368 20.49 7.11 3.14
N GLY A 369 20.11 8.37 3.27
CA GLY A 369 18.70 8.80 3.28
C GLY A 369 18.08 8.90 4.70
N TYR A 370 18.81 8.54 5.78
CA TYR A 370 18.27 8.61 7.13
C TYR A 370 17.98 10.04 7.59
N LYS A 371 18.93 10.97 7.39
CA LYS A 371 18.82 12.35 7.90
C LYS A 371 17.90 13.22 7.04
N ASN A 372 18.12 13.24 5.73
CA ASN A 372 17.47 14.17 4.80
C ASN A 372 16.78 13.47 3.62
N GLY A 373 16.43 12.19 3.76
CA GLY A 373 15.72 11.43 2.71
C GLY A 373 16.46 11.47 1.37
N ILE A 374 15.72 11.72 0.31
CA ILE A 374 16.24 11.77 -1.07
C ILE A 374 17.34 12.83 -1.29
N GLU A 375 17.40 13.90 -0.48
CA GLU A 375 18.38 14.95 -0.66
C GLU A 375 19.82 14.46 -0.42
N GLU A 376 20.00 13.41 0.41
CA GLU A 376 21.31 12.75 0.55
C GLU A 376 21.64 11.92 -0.72
N ILE A 377 20.64 11.28 -1.30
CA ILE A 377 20.78 10.46 -2.50
C ILE A 377 21.09 11.33 -3.72
N LYS A 378 20.37 12.45 -3.90
CA LYS A 378 20.60 13.42 -4.99
C LYS A 378 22.00 14.02 -4.98
N LYS A 379 22.54 14.25 -3.78
CA LYS A 379 23.88 14.81 -3.60
C LYS A 379 25.01 13.78 -3.73
N HIS A 380 24.69 12.50 -3.90
CA HIS A 380 25.69 11.47 -4.04
C HIS A 380 26.33 11.52 -5.43
N PRO A 381 27.68 11.43 -5.55
CA PRO A 381 28.39 11.54 -6.84
C PRO A 381 27.93 10.58 -7.93
N PHE A 382 27.32 9.46 -7.57
CA PHE A 382 26.70 8.54 -8.55
C PHE A 382 25.61 9.23 -9.38
N PHE A 383 24.90 10.21 -8.81
CA PHE A 383 23.81 10.93 -9.46
C PHE A 383 24.20 12.33 -10.00
N ASP A 384 25.46 12.74 -9.95
CA ASP A 384 25.91 14.09 -10.37
C ASP A 384 25.48 14.47 -11.79
N LYS A 385 25.28 13.50 -12.69
CA LYS A 385 24.86 13.72 -14.09
C LYS A 385 23.35 13.73 -14.29
N ILE A 386 22.56 13.64 -13.23
CA ILE A 386 21.11 13.57 -13.28
C ILE A 386 20.48 14.88 -12.82
N ASP A 387 19.70 15.49 -13.70
CA ASP A 387 18.74 16.52 -13.32
C ASP A 387 17.45 15.86 -12.87
N PHE A 388 17.29 15.70 -11.54
CA PHE A 388 16.12 15.06 -10.94
C PHE A 388 14.82 15.79 -11.28
N LYS A 389 14.85 17.13 -11.41
CA LYS A 389 13.68 17.91 -11.79
C LYS A 389 13.27 17.64 -13.23
N ALA A 390 14.23 17.61 -14.15
CA ALA A 390 13.96 17.28 -15.54
C ALA A 390 13.47 15.84 -15.72
N VAL A 391 13.96 14.89 -14.88
CA VAL A 391 13.46 13.51 -14.85
C VAL A 391 12.01 13.49 -14.36
N GLU A 392 11.69 14.17 -13.26
CA GLU A 392 10.34 14.27 -12.70
C GLU A 392 9.34 14.89 -13.69
N GLU A 393 9.77 15.93 -14.40
CA GLU A 393 9.00 16.60 -15.44
C GLU A 393 8.99 15.84 -16.79
N ARG A 394 9.63 14.66 -16.86
CA ARG A 394 9.73 13.80 -18.06
C ARG A 394 10.37 14.51 -19.26
N LYS A 395 11.32 15.43 -19.02
CA LYS A 395 12.06 16.19 -20.03
C LYS A 395 13.36 15.52 -20.48
N VAL A 396 13.79 14.48 -19.80
CA VAL A 396 14.99 13.72 -20.14
C VAL A 396 14.63 12.60 -21.12
N LYS A 397 15.35 12.49 -22.23
CA LYS A 397 15.16 11.36 -23.14
C LYS A 397 15.62 10.07 -22.44
N ALA A 398 14.73 9.07 -22.39
CA ALA A 398 15.07 7.78 -21.79
C ALA A 398 16.23 7.09 -22.55
N PRO A 399 17.20 6.50 -21.85
CA PRO A 399 18.33 5.81 -22.48
C PRO A 399 17.94 4.49 -23.15
N PHE A 400 16.71 4.07 -22.97
CA PHE A 400 16.09 2.92 -23.62
C PHE A 400 14.58 3.18 -23.75
N ILE A 401 14.05 2.89 -24.92
CA ILE A 401 12.61 2.95 -25.23
C ILE A 401 12.21 1.53 -25.62
N PRO A 402 11.18 0.94 -24.96
CA PRO A 402 10.71 -0.40 -25.35
C PRO A 402 10.09 -0.37 -26.74
N GLU A 403 10.20 -1.47 -27.46
CA GLU A 403 9.47 -1.66 -28.71
C GLU A 403 8.00 -1.88 -28.36
N VAL A 404 7.11 -1.08 -28.96
CA VAL A 404 5.65 -1.14 -28.79
C VAL A 404 5.02 -0.83 -30.14
N GLU A 405 4.24 -1.78 -30.67
CA GLU A 405 3.62 -1.66 -31.98
C GLU A 405 2.24 -0.96 -31.94
N SER A 406 1.55 -1.04 -30.81
CA SER A 406 0.21 -0.46 -30.64
C SER A 406 -0.13 -0.28 -29.15
N ASP A 407 -1.19 0.48 -28.85
CA ASP A 407 -1.72 0.70 -27.51
C ASP A 407 -2.25 -0.60 -26.83
N THR A 408 -2.36 -1.69 -27.57
CA THR A 408 -2.77 -3.01 -27.08
C THR A 408 -1.66 -4.04 -27.16
N ASP A 409 -0.43 -3.60 -27.47
CA ASP A 409 0.71 -4.49 -27.59
C ASP A 409 1.13 -5.05 -26.21
N VAL A 410 1.29 -6.36 -26.15
CA VAL A 410 1.64 -7.11 -24.93
C VAL A 410 2.95 -7.87 -25.08
N GLN A 411 3.76 -7.61 -26.10
CA GLN A 411 5.03 -8.33 -26.35
C GLN A 411 6.03 -8.21 -25.21
N ASN A 412 5.92 -7.16 -24.36
CA ASN A 412 6.77 -6.94 -23.19
C ASN A 412 6.25 -7.63 -21.92
N PHE A 413 5.18 -8.44 -22.03
CA PHE A 413 4.62 -9.25 -20.95
C PHE A 413 4.98 -10.72 -21.15
N ASP A 414 4.93 -11.52 -20.08
CA ASP A 414 5.27 -12.93 -20.15
C ASP A 414 4.23 -13.71 -20.98
N GLU A 415 4.72 -14.55 -21.89
CA GLU A 415 3.87 -15.38 -22.75
C GLU A 415 3.01 -16.38 -21.95
N GLU A 416 3.47 -16.76 -20.75
CA GLU A 416 2.68 -17.60 -19.84
C GLU A 416 1.32 -16.98 -19.55
N PHE A 417 1.26 -15.66 -19.40
CA PHE A 417 0.00 -14.94 -19.13
C PHE A 417 -0.72 -14.57 -20.42
N THR A 418 0.01 -14.07 -21.42
CA THR A 418 -0.63 -13.56 -22.65
C THR A 418 -1.22 -14.65 -23.52
N ASN A 419 -0.84 -15.91 -23.34
CA ASN A 419 -1.44 -17.08 -23.99
C ASN A 419 -2.62 -17.68 -23.21
N GLU A 420 -2.93 -17.17 -22.00
CA GLU A 420 -4.13 -17.62 -21.29
C GLU A 420 -5.42 -17.22 -22.01
N GLU A 421 -6.43 -18.08 -21.91
CA GLU A 421 -7.78 -17.75 -22.39
C GLU A 421 -8.31 -16.50 -21.69
N VAL A 422 -8.87 -15.62 -22.50
CA VAL A 422 -9.50 -14.38 -22.04
C VAL A 422 -10.75 -14.73 -21.25
N GLY A 423 -10.77 -14.39 -19.97
CA GLY A 423 -11.93 -14.62 -19.13
C GLY A 423 -11.63 -14.56 -17.64
N MET A 424 -12.69 -14.39 -16.86
CA MET A 424 -12.60 -14.41 -15.40
C MET A 424 -12.53 -15.87 -14.92
N SER A 425 -11.64 -16.14 -13.97
CA SER A 425 -11.51 -17.47 -13.37
C SER A 425 -12.77 -17.86 -12.60
N TYR A 426 -13.20 -19.12 -12.73
CA TYR A 426 -14.39 -19.66 -12.06
C TYR A 426 -14.31 -19.53 -10.53
N ILE A 427 -15.45 -19.24 -9.89
CA ILE A 427 -15.64 -19.28 -8.43
C ILE A 427 -16.60 -20.44 -8.10
N PRO A 428 -16.20 -21.39 -7.26
CA PRO A 428 -17.05 -22.52 -6.87
C PRO A 428 -18.34 -22.08 -6.17
N LYS A 429 -19.46 -22.80 -6.39
CA LYS A 429 -20.76 -22.47 -5.77
C LYS A 429 -20.69 -22.35 -4.25
N LYS A 430 -19.92 -23.21 -3.58
CA LYS A 430 -19.69 -23.14 -2.12
C LYS A 430 -19.09 -21.79 -1.70
N ASN A 431 -18.14 -21.27 -2.49
CA ASN A 431 -17.48 -19.99 -2.20
C ASN A 431 -18.44 -18.82 -2.45
N MET A 432 -19.38 -18.95 -3.41
CA MET A 432 -20.44 -17.95 -3.63
C MET A 432 -21.34 -17.77 -2.42
N GLU A 433 -21.70 -18.84 -1.72
CA GLU A 433 -22.47 -18.76 -0.47
C GLU A 433 -21.69 -18.05 0.64
N MET A 434 -20.39 -18.33 0.74
CA MET A 434 -19.50 -17.65 1.67
C MET A 434 -19.39 -16.15 1.34
N ILE A 435 -19.22 -15.78 0.08
CA ILE A 435 -19.17 -14.39 -0.36
C ILE A 435 -20.48 -13.67 0.01
N LYS A 436 -21.65 -14.25 -0.31
CA LYS A 436 -22.96 -13.66 -0.02
C LYS A 436 -23.14 -13.40 1.48
N LYS A 437 -22.74 -14.35 2.32
CA LYS A 437 -22.82 -14.23 3.79
C LYS A 437 -21.92 -13.12 4.32
N ASN A 438 -20.79 -12.85 3.67
CA ASN A 438 -19.78 -11.86 4.09
C ASN A 438 -19.77 -10.59 3.23
N GLN A 439 -20.78 -10.37 2.38
CA GLN A 439 -20.83 -9.24 1.45
C GLN A 439 -20.73 -7.89 2.15
N GLY A 440 -21.23 -7.78 3.38
CA GLY A 440 -21.14 -6.57 4.21
C GLY A 440 -19.70 -6.09 4.48
N MET A 441 -18.71 -6.99 4.46
CA MET A 441 -17.30 -6.66 4.67
C MET A 441 -16.70 -5.85 3.50
N PHE A 442 -17.37 -5.83 2.35
CA PHE A 442 -16.89 -5.16 1.12
C PHE A 442 -17.59 -3.82 0.84
N LYS A 443 -18.48 -3.36 1.73
CA LYS A 443 -19.22 -2.09 1.55
C LYS A 443 -18.32 -0.88 1.29
N ASP A 444 -17.14 -0.82 1.95
CA ASP A 444 -16.22 0.30 1.86
C ASP A 444 -15.41 0.33 0.54
N PHE A 445 -15.55 -0.69 -0.30
CA PHE A 445 -15.01 -0.66 -1.67
C PHE A 445 -15.90 0.13 -2.64
N SER A 446 -17.14 0.41 -2.26
CA SER A 446 -18.11 1.18 -3.04
C SER A 446 -18.12 2.68 -2.72
N ASN A 447 -17.31 3.15 -1.76
CA ASN A 447 -17.24 4.55 -1.31
C ASN A 447 -15.96 5.24 -1.77
#